data_7afc948bc5b7f09cd8ca7483b97ef824
#
_entry.id   7afc948bc5b7f09cd8ca7483b97ef824
#
_cell.length_a   1.000
_cell.length_b   1.000
_cell.length_c   1.000
_cell.angle_alpha   90.00
_cell.angle_beta   90.00
_cell.angle_gamma   90.00
#
_symmetry.space_group_name_H-M   'P 1'
#
loop_
_entity.id
_entity.type
_entity.pdbx_description
1 polymer ?
#
loop_
_entity_poly.entity_id
_entity_poly.type
_entity_poly.pdbx_seq_one_letter_code
_entity_poly.pdbx_strand_id
1 'polypeptide(L)'
;MSTQKSNNFLRFLRQNLVLIIIIACVLAITGIILGVSLGKSPVTPVGPSVNDTYLGEFNDYLVPPKSEEQKPTFMSPVAEYTLGMDYRRDSEYVLVFKKTLNEWSVHNGVDFLAEEGAAVVAICDGTVTSVRNEYGMGNIVEITHADGLVSSYFSLGDDIEVSEGDKVKKGDKIGSVSTSAAYECAEGAHLHLEMKKDGKFVNPANYFDINKD
;
A
#
# COMPACT_ATOMS: atom_id res chain seq x y z
N MET A 1 -41.17 13.11 -45.38
CA MET A 1 -39.76 12.60 -45.38
C MET A 1 -38.97 12.88 -44.10
N SER A 2 -39.55 13.49 -43.06
CA SER A 2 -38.82 13.88 -41.81
C SER A 2 -38.81 12.83 -40.66
N THR A 3 -39.81 11.99 -40.57
CA THR A 3 -39.97 11.01 -39.45
C THR A 3 -39.00 9.80 -39.55
N GLN A 4 -38.58 9.41 -40.73
CA GLN A 4 -37.70 8.25 -40.90
C GLN A 4 -36.24 8.54 -40.54
N LYS A 5 -35.79 9.80 -40.71
CA LYS A 5 -34.43 10.23 -40.29
C LYS A 5 -34.30 10.29 -38.77
N SER A 6 -35.34 10.71 -38.05
CA SER A 6 -35.39 10.79 -36.57
C SER A 6 -35.29 9.40 -35.94
N ASN A 7 -35.96 8.39 -36.47
CA ASN A 7 -35.94 7.04 -35.93
C ASN A 7 -34.57 6.35 -36.10
N ASN A 8 -33.88 6.61 -37.19
CA ASN A 8 -32.53 6.05 -37.44
C ASN A 8 -31.48 6.68 -36.50
N PHE A 9 -31.61 7.98 -36.19
CA PHE A 9 -30.73 8.67 -35.27
C PHE A 9 -30.93 8.18 -33.83
N LEU A 10 -32.14 7.99 -33.38
CA LEU A 10 -32.44 7.42 -32.05
C LEU A 10 -31.97 5.97 -31.91
N ARG A 11 -32.01 5.19 -32.98
CA ARG A 11 -31.52 3.83 -33.01
C ARG A 11 -29.98 3.79 -32.92
N PHE A 12 -29.30 4.67 -33.64
CA PHE A 12 -27.85 4.86 -33.57
C PHE A 12 -27.41 5.27 -32.16
N LEU A 13 -28.09 6.23 -31.51
CA LEU A 13 -27.80 6.65 -30.14
C LEU A 13 -27.94 5.50 -29.13
N ARG A 14 -29.01 4.71 -29.23
CA ARG A 14 -29.23 3.56 -28.34
C ARG A 14 -28.17 2.47 -28.52
N GLN A 15 -27.77 2.19 -29.75
CA GLN A 15 -26.75 1.16 -30.03
C GLN A 15 -25.35 1.56 -29.59
N ASN A 16 -25.06 2.86 -29.54
CA ASN A 16 -23.73 3.39 -29.20
C ASN A 16 -23.71 4.16 -27.87
N LEU A 17 -24.72 4.01 -27.02
CA LEU A 17 -24.88 4.77 -25.79
C LEU A 17 -23.67 4.66 -24.87
N VAL A 18 -23.11 3.46 -24.69
CA VAL A 18 -21.93 3.22 -23.86
C VAL A 18 -20.71 3.97 -24.43
N LEU A 19 -20.49 3.92 -25.73
CA LEU A 19 -19.39 4.61 -26.38
C LEU A 19 -19.53 6.15 -26.25
N ILE A 20 -20.73 6.67 -26.39
CA ILE A 20 -21.02 8.11 -26.23
C ILE A 20 -20.75 8.57 -24.81
N ILE A 21 -21.14 7.78 -23.80
CA ILE A 21 -20.85 8.07 -22.37
C ILE A 21 -19.34 8.08 -22.13
N ILE A 22 -18.60 7.11 -22.65
CA ILE A 22 -17.14 7.05 -22.49
C ILE A 22 -16.47 8.29 -23.10
N ILE A 23 -16.86 8.68 -24.32
CA ILE A 23 -16.32 9.87 -24.97
C ILE A 23 -16.66 11.15 -24.18
N ALA A 24 -17.87 11.27 -23.66
CA ALA A 24 -18.27 12.41 -22.83
C ALA A 24 -17.47 12.50 -21.53
N CYS A 25 -17.21 11.37 -20.86
CA CYS A 25 -16.38 11.31 -19.68
C CYS A 25 -14.92 11.72 -19.97
N VAL A 26 -14.34 11.25 -21.06
CA VAL A 26 -12.97 11.61 -21.48
C VAL A 26 -12.88 13.11 -21.77
N LEU A 27 -13.86 13.70 -22.47
CA LEU A 27 -13.89 15.13 -22.75
C LEU A 27 -14.07 15.98 -21.47
N ALA A 28 -14.86 15.51 -20.50
CA ALA A 28 -15.01 16.19 -19.22
C ALA A 28 -13.69 16.20 -18.43
N ILE A 29 -12.99 15.09 -18.38
CA ILE A 29 -11.69 14.97 -17.69
C ILE A 29 -10.64 15.88 -18.37
N THR A 30 -10.55 15.88 -19.69
CA THR A 30 -9.61 16.75 -20.43
C THR A 30 -9.96 18.24 -20.26
N GLY A 31 -11.24 18.59 -20.22
CA GLY A 31 -11.71 19.96 -19.95
C GLY A 31 -11.32 20.46 -18.56
N ILE A 32 -11.39 19.61 -17.53
CA ILE A 32 -10.97 19.93 -16.16
C ILE A 32 -9.44 20.16 -16.10
N ILE A 33 -8.64 19.32 -16.76
CA ILE A 33 -7.18 19.45 -16.80
C ILE A 33 -6.77 20.77 -17.50
N LEU A 34 -7.40 21.12 -18.60
CA LEU A 34 -7.14 22.40 -19.32
C LEU A 34 -7.62 23.63 -18.52
N GLY A 35 -8.78 23.53 -17.83
CA GLY A 35 -9.33 24.61 -17.02
C GLY A 35 -8.45 24.96 -15.81
N VAL A 36 -7.80 23.98 -15.19
CA VAL A 36 -6.87 24.19 -14.06
C VAL A 36 -5.57 24.83 -14.53
N SER A 37 -5.15 24.60 -15.79
CA SER A 37 -3.91 25.19 -16.33
C SER A 37 -4.05 26.66 -16.73
N LEU A 38 -5.25 27.15 -17.04
CA LEU A 38 -5.48 28.54 -17.47
C LEU A 38 -5.81 29.53 -16.35
N GLY A 39 -5.94 29.06 -15.09
CA GLY A 39 -6.36 29.86 -13.94
C GLY A 39 -5.24 30.53 -13.13
N LYS A 40 -3.98 30.51 -13.55
CA LYS A 40 -2.90 31.24 -12.87
C LYS A 40 -2.72 32.64 -13.47
N SER A 41 -3.44 33.61 -12.92
CA SER A 41 -3.09 35.03 -13.07
C SER A 41 -1.77 35.30 -12.36
N PRO A 42 -0.82 36.01 -12.98
CA PRO A 42 0.38 36.43 -12.26
C PRO A 42 -0.01 37.49 -11.23
N VAL A 43 0.12 37.19 -9.96
CA VAL A 43 0.04 38.18 -8.89
C VAL A 43 1.34 38.98 -8.92
N THR A 44 1.26 40.20 -9.42
CA THR A 44 2.34 41.16 -9.24
C THR A 44 2.33 41.64 -7.78
N PRO A 45 3.41 41.47 -7.02
CA PRO A 45 3.48 42.03 -5.69
C PRO A 45 3.67 43.55 -5.81
N VAL A 46 2.67 44.33 -5.40
CA VAL A 46 2.79 45.76 -5.16
C VAL A 46 3.04 45.92 -3.66
N GLY A 47 4.29 46.05 -3.29
CA GLY A 47 4.74 46.44 -1.95
C GLY A 47 5.96 47.34 -2.02
N PRO A 48 6.13 48.29 -1.08
CA PRO A 48 7.24 49.23 -1.13
C PRO A 48 8.58 48.54 -0.99
N SER A 49 9.55 48.95 -1.78
CA SER A 49 10.94 48.54 -1.72
C SER A 49 11.51 48.85 -0.32
N VAL A 50 11.68 47.80 0.48
CA VAL A 50 12.47 47.86 1.72
C VAL A 50 13.86 47.34 1.36
N ASN A 51 14.89 48.15 1.66
CA ASN A 51 16.29 47.83 1.39
C ASN A 51 16.68 46.47 1.97
N ASP A 52 17.27 45.64 1.12
CA ASP A 52 17.65 44.22 1.39
C ASP A 52 18.66 43.99 2.53
N THR A 53 19.05 45.03 3.26
CA THR A 53 20.12 44.95 4.26
C THR A 53 19.62 44.54 5.66
N TYR A 54 18.31 44.53 5.92
CA TYR A 54 17.75 44.21 7.26
C TYR A 54 17.03 42.88 7.37
N LEU A 55 16.89 42.09 6.30
CA LEU A 55 16.15 40.85 6.31
C LEU A 55 17.01 39.57 6.53
N GLY A 56 18.32 39.71 6.58
CA GLY A 56 19.25 38.59 6.77
C GLY A 56 19.25 37.98 8.17
N GLU A 57 18.98 38.80 9.21
CA GLU A 57 19.10 38.33 10.60
C GLU A 57 17.78 37.85 11.22
N PHE A 58 16.61 38.12 10.63
CA PHE A 58 15.31 37.73 11.20
C PHE A 58 14.76 36.40 10.66
N ASN A 59 15.24 35.92 9.52
CA ASN A 59 14.75 34.67 8.94
C ASN A 59 15.24 33.41 9.67
N ASP A 60 16.33 33.50 10.42
CA ASP A 60 16.91 32.34 11.13
C ASP A 60 16.14 31.96 12.42
N TYR A 61 15.27 32.88 12.91
CA TYR A 61 14.50 32.66 14.14
C TYR A 61 13.05 32.22 13.90
N LEU A 62 12.55 32.25 12.67
CA LEU A 62 11.14 31.96 12.36
C LEU A 62 10.93 30.67 11.54
N VAL A 63 11.98 30.05 11.06
CA VAL A 63 11.89 28.72 10.47
C VAL A 63 12.07 27.73 11.62
N PRO A 64 11.00 27.01 12.04
CA PRO A 64 11.20 25.92 12.98
C PRO A 64 12.24 24.99 12.35
N PRO A 65 13.19 24.43 13.14
CA PRO A 65 14.18 23.52 12.60
C PRO A 65 13.41 22.47 11.80
N LYS A 66 13.77 22.34 10.51
CA LYS A 66 13.25 21.27 9.66
C LYS A 66 13.49 20.00 10.45
N SER A 67 12.41 19.39 10.98
CA SER A 67 12.54 18.10 11.65
C SER A 67 13.28 17.21 10.68
N GLU A 68 14.46 16.72 11.06
CA GLU A 68 15.13 15.69 10.29
C GLU A 68 14.08 14.58 10.13
N GLU A 69 13.67 14.30 8.90
CA GLU A 69 12.79 13.19 8.60
C GLU A 69 13.53 11.95 9.06
N GLN A 70 13.17 11.47 10.26
CA GLN A 70 13.78 10.28 10.82
C GLN A 70 13.43 9.15 9.85
N LYS A 71 14.46 8.60 9.21
CA LYS A 71 14.30 7.44 8.35
C LYS A 71 13.53 6.37 9.13
N PRO A 72 12.43 5.82 8.59
CA PRO A 72 11.64 4.83 9.28
C PRO A 72 12.52 3.65 9.69
N THR A 73 12.38 3.21 10.95
CA THR A 73 13.08 2.04 11.46
C THR A 73 12.12 0.87 11.52
N PHE A 74 12.54 -0.28 11.05
CA PHE A 74 11.75 -1.50 10.97
C PHE A 74 12.17 -2.52 12.00
N MET A 75 11.29 -3.48 12.31
CA MET A 75 11.57 -4.63 13.17
C MET A 75 10.91 -5.89 12.63
N SER A 76 11.35 -7.05 13.12
CA SER A 76 10.68 -8.33 12.82
C SER A 76 9.23 -8.33 13.32
N PRO A 77 8.26 -8.85 12.55
CA PRO A 77 6.86 -8.92 12.93
C PRO A 77 6.56 -9.96 14.02
N VAL A 78 7.44 -10.92 14.22
CA VAL A 78 7.32 -12.00 15.22
C VAL A 78 8.63 -12.07 16.00
N ALA A 79 8.53 -12.30 17.32
CA ALA A 79 9.71 -12.30 18.20
C ALA A 79 10.55 -13.56 18.05
N GLU A 80 9.90 -14.74 18.12
CA GLU A 80 10.54 -16.06 18.02
C GLU A 80 9.98 -16.80 16.82
N TYR A 81 10.83 -17.13 15.85
CA TYR A 81 10.44 -17.79 14.62
C TYR A 81 11.61 -18.56 13.99
N THR A 82 11.29 -19.46 13.07
CA THR A 82 12.21 -19.97 12.06
C THR A 82 11.75 -19.54 10.68
N LEU A 83 12.68 -19.30 9.75
CA LEU A 83 12.30 -18.96 8.39
C LEU A 83 11.67 -20.17 7.70
N GLY A 84 10.49 -19.95 7.12
CA GLY A 84 9.84 -20.85 6.19
C GLY A 84 10.26 -20.57 4.76
N MET A 85 9.28 -20.26 3.89
CA MET A 85 9.57 -19.82 2.53
C MET A 85 10.08 -18.37 2.54
N ASP A 86 11.21 -18.17 1.88
CA ASP A 86 11.82 -16.86 1.72
C ASP A 86 11.29 -16.14 0.47
N TYR A 87 11.45 -14.82 0.44
CA TYR A 87 11.16 -14.01 -0.73
C TYR A 87 12.04 -14.43 -1.91
N ARG A 88 11.41 -14.84 -3.02
CA ARG A 88 12.11 -15.35 -4.20
C ARG A 88 11.77 -14.51 -5.43
N ARG A 89 12.17 -13.24 -5.39
CA ARG A 89 11.92 -12.30 -6.47
C ARG A 89 13.10 -11.35 -6.71
N ASP A 90 14.31 -11.86 -6.65
CA ASP A 90 15.42 -11.15 -7.28
C ASP A 90 15.20 -11.19 -8.80
N SER A 91 15.73 -10.30 -9.58
CA SER A 91 15.59 -10.04 -11.02
C SER A 91 15.07 -11.20 -11.94
N GLU A 92 15.01 -12.42 -11.48
CA GLU A 92 14.42 -13.60 -12.12
C GLU A 92 13.41 -14.24 -11.18
N TYR A 93 12.21 -14.56 -11.69
CA TYR A 93 11.17 -15.27 -10.95
C TYR A 93 11.65 -16.66 -10.55
N VAL A 94 12.07 -16.82 -9.31
CA VAL A 94 12.40 -18.14 -8.75
C VAL A 94 11.10 -18.75 -8.23
N LEU A 95 10.72 -19.91 -8.78
CA LEU A 95 9.56 -20.65 -8.33
C LEU A 95 9.90 -21.44 -7.07
N VAL A 96 8.99 -21.44 -6.11
CA VAL A 96 9.00 -22.33 -4.93
C VAL A 96 7.92 -23.38 -5.06
N PHE A 97 8.15 -24.55 -4.51
CA PHE A 97 7.15 -25.61 -4.49
C PHE A 97 6.22 -25.43 -3.30
N LYS A 98 4.95 -25.07 -3.57
CA LYS A 98 3.89 -24.97 -2.56
C LYS A 98 3.31 -26.33 -2.29
N LYS A 99 3.62 -26.90 -1.11
CA LYS A 99 3.23 -28.29 -0.74
C LYS A 99 1.73 -28.47 -0.70
N THR A 100 0.99 -27.50 -0.15
CA THR A 100 -0.47 -27.56 -0.02
C THR A 100 -1.16 -27.68 -1.37
N LEU A 101 -0.72 -26.89 -2.35
CA LEU A 101 -1.31 -26.81 -3.68
C LEU A 101 -0.68 -27.80 -4.66
N ASN A 102 0.45 -28.43 -4.29
CA ASN A 102 1.26 -29.31 -5.14
C ASN A 102 1.64 -28.63 -6.47
N GLU A 103 2.07 -27.38 -6.41
CA GLU A 103 2.42 -26.57 -7.59
C GLU A 103 3.69 -25.74 -7.37
N TRP A 104 4.31 -25.32 -8.48
CA TRP A 104 5.41 -24.37 -8.46
C TRP A 104 4.87 -22.98 -8.75
N SER A 105 5.09 -22.04 -7.85
CA SER A 105 4.64 -20.65 -7.99
C SER A 105 5.63 -19.67 -7.41
N VAL A 106 5.44 -18.37 -7.71
CA VAL A 106 6.24 -17.28 -7.12
C VAL A 106 5.82 -17.10 -5.66
N HIS A 107 6.79 -16.85 -4.78
CA HIS A 107 6.54 -16.44 -3.40
C HIS A 107 6.89 -14.96 -3.25
N ASN A 108 5.89 -14.13 -2.95
CA ASN A 108 6.02 -12.67 -2.92
C ASN A 108 6.32 -12.11 -1.53
N GLY A 109 6.37 -12.95 -0.52
CA GLY A 109 6.57 -12.60 0.88
C GLY A 109 7.67 -13.41 1.55
N VAL A 110 7.68 -13.36 2.86
CA VAL A 110 8.50 -14.17 3.74
C VAL A 110 7.60 -14.83 4.75
N ASP A 111 7.78 -16.14 4.98
CA ASP A 111 7.06 -16.90 5.99
C ASP A 111 7.87 -17.00 7.27
N PHE A 112 7.25 -16.57 8.37
CA PHE A 112 7.78 -16.67 9.73
C PHE A 112 7.04 -17.81 10.43
N LEU A 113 7.66 -18.99 10.48
CA LEU A 113 7.13 -20.16 11.19
C LEU A 113 7.27 -19.92 12.69
N ALA A 114 6.16 -19.93 13.41
CA ALA A 114 6.14 -19.68 14.85
C ALA A 114 5.03 -20.50 15.51
N GLU A 115 5.00 -20.49 16.84
CA GLU A 115 3.92 -21.14 17.58
C GLU A 115 2.57 -20.47 17.27
N GLU A 116 1.52 -21.28 17.13
CA GLU A 116 0.16 -20.75 16.97
C GLU A 116 -0.21 -19.89 18.19
N GLY A 117 -0.75 -18.69 17.93
CA GLY A 117 -1.02 -17.69 18.96
C GLY A 117 0.18 -16.78 19.30
N ALA A 118 1.37 -16.98 18.71
CA ALA A 118 2.48 -16.05 18.87
C ALA A 118 2.08 -14.65 18.39
N ALA A 119 2.47 -13.61 19.16
CA ALA A 119 2.10 -12.24 18.84
C ALA A 119 2.69 -11.77 17.50
N VAL A 120 1.84 -11.18 16.67
CA VAL A 120 2.26 -10.46 15.46
C VAL A 120 2.17 -8.97 15.70
N VAL A 121 3.24 -8.25 15.39
CA VAL A 121 3.36 -6.80 15.64
C VAL A 121 3.58 -6.01 14.34
N ALA A 122 3.21 -4.75 14.35
CA ALA A 122 3.48 -3.82 13.26
C ALA A 122 4.99 -3.62 13.09
N ILE A 123 5.51 -3.86 11.89
CA ILE A 123 6.96 -3.74 11.59
C ILE A 123 7.49 -2.32 11.66
N CYS A 124 6.62 -1.33 11.50
CA CYS A 124 6.93 0.10 11.48
C CYS A 124 5.67 0.92 11.81
N ASP A 125 5.85 2.19 12.17
CA ASP A 125 4.76 3.17 12.32
C ASP A 125 3.93 3.24 11.03
N GLY A 126 2.61 3.34 11.16
CA GLY A 126 1.75 3.41 9.98
C GLY A 126 0.26 3.62 10.31
N THR A 127 -0.55 3.45 9.29
CA THR A 127 -2.01 3.47 9.40
C THR A 127 -2.55 2.17 8.82
N VAL A 128 -3.42 1.49 9.56
CA VAL A 128 -4.13 0.29 9.08
C VAL A 128 -5.05 0.70 7.94
N THR A 129 -4.82 0.16 6.75
CA THR A 129 -5.59 0.50 5.55
C THR A 129 -6.58 -0.57 5.15
N SER A 130 -6.44 -1.78 5.68
CA SER A 130 -7.41 -2.86 5.46
C SER A 130 -7.33 -3.90 6.57
N VAL A 131 -8.49 -4.39 7.01
CA VAL A 131 -8.66 -5.59 7.85
C VAL A 131 -9.72 -6.44 7.19
N ARG A 132 -9.34 -7.63 6.71
CA ARG A 132 -10.27 -8.51 5.97
C ARG A 132 -9.93 -9.99 6.17
N ASN A 133 -10.90 -10.85 5.86
CA ASN A 133 -10.67 -12.28 5.68
C ASN A 133 -10.78 -12.61 4.19
N GLU A 134 -9.84 -13.38 3.69
CA GLU A 134 -9.81 -13.82 2.29
C GLU A 134 -9.68 -15.35 2.21
N TYR A 135 -10.52 -15.95 1.37
CA TYR A 135 -10.50 -17.38 1.21
C TYR A 135 -9.11 -17.90 0.82
N GLY A 136 -8.61 -18.87 1.54
CA GLY A 136 -7.30 -19.47 1.30
C GLY A 136 -6.10 -18.72 1.87
N MET A 137 -6.23 -17.42 2.17
CA MET A 137 -5.16 -16.55 2.72
C MET A 137 -5.36 -16.27 4.22
N GLY A 138 -6.56 -16.54 4.76
CA GLY A 138 -6.91 -16.30 6.16
C GLY A 138 -7.23 -14.84 6.48
N ASN A 139 -7.07 -14.47 7.75
CA ASN A 139 -7.24 -13.09 8.18
C ASN A 139 -6.02 -12.27 7.79
N ILE A 140 -6.28 -11.05 7.30
CA ILE A 140 -5.28 -10.16 6.71
C ILE A 140 -5.39 -8.77 7.33
N VAL A 141 -4.24 -8.22 7.72
CA VAL A 141 -4.10 -6.81 8.08
C VAL A 141 -3.13 -6.16 7.10
N GLU A 142 -3.48 -4.99 6.56
CA GLU A 142 -2.60 -4.17 5.73
C GLU A 142 -2.32 -2.84 6.41
N ILE A 143 -1.05 -2.45 6.45
CA ILE A 143 -0.59 -1.20 7.05
C ILE A 143 0.16 -0.40 6.00
N THR A 144 -0.27 0.84 5.78
CA THR A 144 0.45 1.80 4.95
C THR A 144 1.39 2.62 5.84
N HIS A 145 2.66 2.60 5.48
CA HIS A 145 3.74 3.32 6.13
C HIS A 145 4.11 4.61 5.37
N ALA A 146 5.09 5.34 5.86
CA ALA A 146 5.67 6.45 5.14
C ALA A 146 6.22 6.03 3.77
N ASP A 147 6.36 7.00 2.86
CA ASP A 147 6.97 6.84 1.53
C ASP A 147 6.30 5.81 0.62
N GLY A 148 4.99 5.54 0.79
CA GLY A 148 4.24 4.61 -0.06
C GLY A 148 4.60 3.14 0.12
N LEU A 149 5.23 2.79 1.25
CA LEU A 149 5.46 1.40 1.65
C LEU A 149 4.19 0.83 2.28
N VAL A 150 3.84 -0.39 1.92
CA VAL A 150 2.72 -1.15 2.49
C VAL A 150 3.24 -2.50 2.96
N SER A 151 2.87 -2.89 4.17
CA SER A 151 3.04 -4.26 4.69
C SER A 151 1.71 -4.95 4.81
N SER A 152 1.64 -6.21 4.38
CA SER A 152 0.45 -7.05 4.43
C SER A 152 0.78 -8.31 5.22
N TYR A 153 0.00 -8.56 6.27
CA TYR A 153 0.17 -9.65 7.22
C TYR A 153 -0.94 -10.66 7.00
N PHE A 154 -0.61 -11.87 6.57
CA PHE A 154 -1.54 -12.94 6.25
C PHE A 154 -1.45 -14.08 7.27
N SER A 155 -2.39 -15.01 7.22
CA SER A 155 -2.47 -16.15 8.14
C SER A 155 -2.60 -15.74 9.61
N LEU A 156 -3.31 -14.62 9.87
CA LEU A 156 -3.57 -14.15 11.23
C LEU A 156 -4.71 -14.93 11.88
N GLY A 157 -4.66 -15.03 13.22
CA GLY A 157 -5.73 -15.57 14.05
C GLY A 157 -6.97 -14.68 14.07
N ASP A 158 -8.02 -15.14 14.75
CA ASP A 158 -9.28 -14.38 14.87
C ASP A 158 -9.18 -13.23 15.87
N ASP A 159 -8.08 -13.14 16.63
CA ASP A 159 -7.78 -12.14 17.64
C ASP A 159 -7.13 -10.86 17.04
N ILE A 160 -7.68 -10.34 15.95
CA ILE A 160 -7.22 -9.07 15.38
C ILE A 160 -7.48 -7.93 16.38
N GLU A 161 -6.43 -7.18 16.73
CA GLU A 161 -6.49 -6.12 17.75
C GLU A 161 -6.58 -4.70 17.14
N VAL A 162 -6.67 -4.59 15.82
CA VAL A 162 -6.71 -3.32 15.10
C VAL A 162 -7.88 -3.26 14.13
N SER A 163 -8.28 -2.04 13.77
CA SER A 163 -9.33 -1.76 12.80
C SER A 163 -8.82 -0.84 11.70
N GLU A 164 -9.50 -0.85 10.56
CA GLU A 164 -9.19 0.06 9.46
C GLU A 164 -9.29 1.52 9.91
N GLY A 165 -8.27 2.31 9.61
CA GLY A 165 -8.11 3.71 10.02
C GLY A 165 -7.26 3.91 11.27
N ASP A 166 -6.96 2.86 12.05
CA ASP A 166 -6.12 2.96 13.24
C ASP A 166 -4.68 3.35 12.91
N LYS A 167 -4.10 4.19 13.76
CA LYS A 167 -2.67 4.50 13.72
C LYS A 167 -1.93 3.56 14.64
N VAL A 168 -0.96 2.86 14.09
CA VAL A 168 -0.11 1.92 14.84
C VAL A 168 1.33 2.42 14.91
N LYS A 169 1.98 2.09 16.00
CA LYS A 169 3.42 2.27 16.20
C LYS A 169 4.16 0.97 15.92
N LYS A 170 5.43 1.10 15.56
CA LYS A 170 6.32 -0.04 15.47
C LYS A 170 6.29 -0.84 16.77
N GLY A 171 5.97 -2.14 16.68
CA GLY A 171 5.86 -3.04 17.81
C GLY A 171 4.47 -3.15 18.43
N ASP A 172 3.49 -2.36 17.99
CA ASP A 172 2.11 -2.54 18.45
C ASP A 172 1.57 -3.89 17.96
N LYS A 173 0.93 -4.64 18.85
CA LYS A 173 0.32 -5.91 18.51
C LYS A 173 -0.88 -5.68 17.58
N ILE A 174 -0.95 -6.47 16.50
CA ILE A 174 -2.02 -6.39 15.50
C ILE A 174 -2.84 -7.67 15.40
N GLY A 175 -2.35 -8.79 15.95
CA GLY A 175 -3.00 -10.09 15.95
C GLY A 175 -2.03 -11.19 16.40
N SER A 176 -2.29 -12.41 15.99
CA SER A 176 -1.45 -13.57 16.31
C SER A 176 -1.21 -14.45 15.08
N VAL A 177 -0.15 -15.25 15.14
CA VAL A 177 0.16 -16.32 14.17
C VAL A 177 -0.91 -17.40 14.21
N SER A 178 -1.31 -17.91 13.06
CA SER A 178 -2.30 -18.99 12.97
C SER A 178 -2.04 -19.95 11.80
N THR A 179 -2.98 -20.88 11.62
CA THR A 179 -3.09 -21.80 10.48
C THR A 179 -4.25 -21.43 9.54
N SER A 180 -4.72 -20.17 9.58
CA SER A 180 -5.91 -19.74 8.84
C SER A 180 -5.71 -19.68 7.32
N ALA A 181 -4.45 -19.61 6.83
CA ALA A 181 -4.13 -19.66 5.41
C ALA A 181 -4.27 -21.06 4.83
N ALA A 182 -5.46 -21.43 4.37
CA ALA A 182 -5.75 -22.76 3.83
C ALA A 182 -4.87 -23.15 2.62
N TYR A 183 -4.39 -22.17 1.83
CA TYR A 183 -3.48 -22.41 0.70
C TYR A 183 -2.05 -22.75 1.11
N GLU A 184 -1.71 -22.57 2.39
CA GLU A 184 -0.38 -22.81 2.96
C GLU A 184 -0.46 -23.69 4.22
N CYS A 185 -1.58 -24.41 4.43
CA CYS A 185 -1.81 -25.22 5.63
C CYS A 185 -0.77 -26.35 5.84
N ALA A 186 -0.13 -26.85 4.78
CA ALA A 186 0.95 -27.84 4.91
C ALA A 186 2.27 -27.26 5.45
N GLU A 187 2.39 -25.95 5.55
CA GLU A 187 3.55 -25.25 6.15
C GLU A 187 3.44 -25.16 7.69
N GLY A 188 2.25 -25.42 8.26
CA GLY A 188 1.97 -25.28 9.68
C GLY A 188 1.61 -23.84 10.08
N ALA A 189 1.66 -23.55 11.37
CA ALA A 189 1.39 -22.20 11.87
C ALA A 189 2.51 -21.23 11.44
N HIS A 190 2.14 -20.15 10.77
CA HIS A 190 3.09 -19.16 10.27
C HIS A 190 2.42 -17.81 10.06
N LEU A 191 3.21 -16.76 10.03
CA LEU A 191 2.87 -15.46 9.46
C LEU A 191 3.47 -15.38 8.06
N HIS A 192 2.65 -15.11 7.05
CA HIS A 192 3.12 -14.71 5.72
C HIS A 192 3.14 -13.18 5.63
N LEU A 193 4.31 -12.58 5.41
CA LEU A 193 4.50 -11.14 5.31
C LEU A 193 4.88 -10.74 3.89
N GLU A 194 4.04 -9.94 3.25
CA GLU A 194 4.37 -9.28 1.99
C GLU A 194 4.67 -7.79 2.21
N MET A 195 5.56 -7.24 1.41
CA MET A 195 5.82 -5.80 1.38
C MET A 195 5.74 -5.28 -0.05
N LYS A 196 5.13 -4.10 -0.21
CA LYS A 196 5.05 -3.39 -1.50
C LYS A 196 5.53 -1.96 -1.35
N LYS A 197 6.36 -1.50 -2.28
CA LYS A 197 6.77 -0.11 -2.44
C LYS A 197 6.22 0.40 -3.77
N ASP A 198 5.41 1.47 -3.71
CA ASP A 198 4.76 2.05 -4.91
C ASP A 198 4.04 0.97 -5.77
N GLY A 199 3.34 0.06 -5.10
CA GLY A 199 2.57 -1.04 -5.72
C GLY A 199 3.40 -2.22 -6.23
N LYS A 200 4.72 -2.22 -6.07
CA LYS A 200 5.61 -3.34 -6.49
C LYS A 200 6.08 -4.11 -5.27
N PHE A 201 6.09 -5.43 -5.35
CA PHE A 201 6.65 -6.28 -4.31
C PHE A 201 8.13 -5.97 -4.09
N VAL A 202 8.52 -5.92 -2.83
CA VAL A 202 9.91 -5.73 -2.39
C VAL A 202 10.28 -6.78 -1.35
N ASN A 203 11.57 -7.13 -1.30
CA ASN A 203 12.05 -8.11 -0.33
C ASN A 203 12.03 -7.53 1.10
N PRO A 204 11.31 -8.12 2.06
CA PRO A 204 11.31 -7.70 3.46
C PRO A 204 12.70 -7.65 4.10
N ALA A 205 13.63 -8.53 3.70
CA ALA A 205 15.01 -8.54 4.18
C ALA A 205 15.81 -7.26 3.88
N ASN A 206 15.33 -6.41 2.97
CA ASN A 206 15.94 -5.11 2.70
C ASN A 206 15.62 -4.05 3.76
N TYR A 207 14.65 -4.32 4.66
CA TYR A 207 14.14 -3.37 5.64
C TYR A 207 14.52 -3.73 7.07
N PHE A 208 14.59 -5.00 7.40
CA PHE A 208 15.01 -5.50 8.71
C PHE A 208 15.68 -6.87 8.56
N ASP A 209 16.46 -7.24 9.56
CA ASP A 209 17.12 -8.55 9.57
C ASP A 209 16.10 -9.65 9.81
N ILE A 210 15.98 -10.57 8.84
CA ILE A 210 15.12 -11.74 8.91
C ILE A 210 15.86 -13.01 9.34
N ASN A 211 17.22 -12.97 9.36
CA ASN A 211 18.05 -14.09 9.81
C ASN A 211 18.40 -13.87 11.27
N LYS A 212 17.64 -14.49 12.16
CA LYS A 212 18.10 -14.63 13.55
C LYS A 212 18.89 -15.93 13.66
N ASP A 213 20.19 -15.81 13.87
CA ASP A 213 21.03 -16.93 14.30
C ASP A 213 20.66 -17.40 15.72
#